data_9e3be53660e4579f96a4be8fa368e66c
#
_entry.id   9e3be53660e4579f96a4be8fa368e66c
#
_cell.length_a   1.000
_cell.length_b   1.000
_cell.length_c   1.000
_cell.angle_alpha   90.00
_cell.angle_beta   90.00
_cell.angle_gamma   90.00
#
_symmetry.space_group_name_H-M   'P 1'
#
loop_
_entity.id
_entity.type
_entity.pdbx_description
1 polymer ?
#
loop_
_entity_poly.entity_id
_entity_poly.type
_entity_poly.pdbx_seq_one_letter_code
_entity_poly.pdbx_strand_id
1 'polypeptide(L)'
;MSPGCILGANSAVYRMQSRMEYVNSFYLAIIVLTLIGVAVGRYPWLRMNRATIALVGGVALIVFGAMSLDEAYASLDMNTLALLFGVMILNVNLMLAGFFRLVGSLVVRVARSPRQLLAIIIGVSGVLSALFLNDTIVLMFTPLVLGITQTLRRNPIPYLIGLATAANIGSVATITGNPQNMIIGVASGIPYLRFAAYLTPVAILGMVAAWAILVAVYHREFADRALPPDGNGPVEFHRSLLVKGLIATGVMVAGLAAGAPIPLAALAAAGLLLITRRVEPQRVFGEVDWSLLVFFSGLFMVTGALEKTGATARLFAVARPVAEAGGASLAAVGVILSNLVSNVPAVLLFRPIIPQFADPQSAWLTLAMSTTLAGNLTLLGSVANLIMAEMARERGVHVSFGEYLKAGVPITLVTLAIGVAWLGMVG
;
A
#
# COMPACT_ATOMS: atom_id res chain seq x y z
N MET A 1 -45.79 45.15 4.81
CA MET A 1 -44.99 44.10 5.42
C MET A 1 -44.26 44.67 6.63
N SER A 2 -44.54 44.20 7.84
CA SER A 2 -44.02 44.82 9.07
C SER A 2 -42.53 44.44 9.28
N PRO A 3 -41.69 45.37 9.78
CA PRO A 3 -40.24 45.12 10.02
C PRO A 3 -39.93 43.94 10.95
N GLY A 4 -40.85 43.50 11.77
CA GLY A 4 -40.69 42.38 12.70
C GLY A 4 -40.63 40.99 12.05
N CYS A 5 -41.16 40.83 10.84
CA CYS A 5 -41.17 39.54 10.13
C CYS A 5 -39.78 39.22 9.48
N ILE A 6 -39.04 40.28 9.10
CA ILE A 6 -37.71 40.16 8.46
C ILE A 6 -36.62 39.84 9.53
N LEU A 7 -36.72 40.40 10.74
CA LEU A 7 -35.81 40.14 11.86
C LEU A 7 -35.96 38.70 12.40
N GLY A 8 -37.18 38.17 12.42
CA GLY A 8 -37.44 36.77 12.84
C GLY A 8 -36.92 35.74 11.85
N ALA A 9 -37.02 35.99 10.54
CA ALA A 9 -36.52 35.12 9.50
C ALA A 9 -34.95 35.05 9.51
N ASN A 10 -34.28 36.19 9.66
CA ASN A 10 -32.82 36.25 9.74
C ASN A 10 -32.29 35.55 11.00
N SER A 11 -32.97 35.65 12.14
CA SER A 11 -32.54 34.96 13.37
C SER A 11 -32.74 33.44 13.32
N ALA A 12 -33.76 32.97 12.58
CA ALA A 12 -34.02 31.55 12.36
C ALA A 12 -32.98 30.95 11.38
N VAL A 13 -32.67 31.66 10.30
CA VAL A 13 -31.62 31.27 9.33
C VAL A 13 -30.26 31.25 10.02
N TYR A 14 -29.90 32.22 10.83
CA TYR A 14 -28.63 32.27 11.57
C TYR A 14 -28.55 31.12 12.59
N ARG A 15 -29.60 30.78 13.31
CA ARG A 15 -29.65 29.62 14.22
C ARG A 15 -29.57 28.30 13.48
N MET A 16 -30.13 28.21 12.29
CA MET A 16 -30.08 27.02 11.46
C MET A 16 -28.66 26.80 10.87
N GLN A 17 -28.00 27.87 10.43
CA GLN A 17 -26.62 27.84 9.97
C GLN A 17 -25.66 27.47 11.10
N SER A 18 -25.76 28.09 12.26
CA SER A 18 -24.89 27.74 13.41
C SER A 18 -25.10 26.30 13.87
N ARG A 19 -26.32 25.78 13.84
CA ARG A 19 -26.63 24.39 14.19
C ARG A 19 -26.02 23.40 13.17
N MET A 20 -26.06 23.73 11.88
CA MET A 20 -25.40 22.93 10.84
C MET A 20 -23.87 22.95 10.98
N GLU A 21 -23.27 24.08 11.35
CA GLU A 21 -21.82 24.17 11.61
C GLU A 21 -21.40 23.33 12.81
N TYR A 22 -22.15 23.32 13.91
CA TYR A 22 -21.89 22.48 15.08
C TYR A 22 -22.00 20.99 14.75
N VAL A 23 -23.01 20.58 13.99
CA VAL A 23 -23.23 19.21 13.57
C VAL A 23 -22.09 18.74 12.66
N ASN A 24 -21.68 19.56 11.69
CA ASN A 24 -20.55 19.27 10.82
C ASN A 24 -19.23 19.20 11.60
N SER A 25 -19.02 20.05 12.60
CA SER A 25 -17.81 20.01 13.44
C SER A 25 -17.72 18.73 14.28
N PHE A 26 -18.85 18.23 14.78
CA PHE A 26 -18.91 16.94 15.49
C PHE A 26 -18.55 15.76 14.57
N TYR A 27 -19.09 15.71 13.36
CA TYR A 27 -18.76 14.67 12.39
C TYR A 27 -17.28 14.74 11.99
N LEU A 28 -16.76 15.94 11.76
CA LEU A 28 -15.33 16.13 11.49
C LEU A 28 -14.44 15.64 12.63
N ALA A 29 -14.88 15.85 13.89
CA ALA A 29 -14.14 15.35 15.05
C ALA A 29 -14.07 13.80 15.03
N ILE A 30 -15.18 13.09 14.74
CA ILE A 30 -15.20 11.64 14.60
C ILE A 30 -14.26 11.20 13.47
N ILE A 31 -14.30 11.84 12.30
CA ILE A 31 -13.47 11.54 11.16
C ILE A 31 -11.99 11.71 11.51
N VAL A 32 -11.62 12.86 12.08
CA VAL A 32 -10.22 13.17 12.45
C VAL A 32 -9.70 12.19 13.50
N LEU A 33 -10.50 11.90 14.55
CA LEU A 33 -10.13 10.90 15.56
C LEU A 33 -9.95 9.51 14.96
N THR A 34 -10.81 9.13 14.01
CA THR A 34 -10.67 7.84 13.30
C THR A 34 -9.38 7.81 12.47
N LEU A 35 -9.10 8.85 11.68
CA LEU A 35 -7.88 8.92 10.85
C LEU A 35 -6.62 8.94 11.71
N ILE A 36 -6.60 9.69 12.82
CA ILE A 36 -5.51 9.69 13.79
C ILE A 36 -5.33 8.28 14.39
N GLY A 37 -6.42 7.64 14.81
CA GLY A 37 -6.38 6.28 15.34
C GLY A 37 -5.83 5.26 14.34
N VAL A 38 -6.23 5.36 13.08
CA VAL A 38 -5.70 4.55 11.97
C VAL A 38 -4.21 4.82 11.76
N ALA A 39 -3.77 6.08 11.80
CA ALA A 39 -2.37 6.47 11.67
C ALA A 39 -1.50 5.89 12.80
N VAL A 40 -1.95 6.03 14.05
CA VAL A 40 -1.28 5.47 15.23
C VAL A 40 -1.27 3.93 15.21
N GLY A 41 -2.31 3.32 14.61
CA GLY A 41 -2.39 1.88 14.36
C GLY A 41 -2.86 1.03 15.53
N ARG A 42 -2.82 1.52 16.77
CA ARG A 42 -3.30 0.84 17.97
C ARG A 42 -3.81 1.87 18.99
N TYR A 43 -4.93 1.56 19.65
CA TYR A 43 -5.33 2.26 20.88
C TYR A 43 -4.78 1.49 22.09
N PRO A 44 -3.89 2.07 22.92
CA PRO A 44 -3.23 1.34 24.00
C PRO A 44 -4.20 0.82 25.07
N TRP A 45 -5.35 1.41 25.22
CA TRP A 45 -6.38 1.12 26.23
C TRP A 45 -7.50 0.21 25.71
N LEU A 46 -7.62 0.06 24.40
CA LEU A 46 -8.60 -0.77 23.73
C LEU A 46 -7.87 -1.76 22.82
N ARG A 47 -8.30 -3.00 22.78
CA ARG A 47 -7.75 -4.02 21.86
C ARG A 47 -8.24 -3.78 20.43
N MET A 48 -7.95 -2.60 19.87
CA MET A 48 -8.37 -2.20 18.54
C MET A 48 -7.15 -2.08 17.63
N ASN A 49 -7.24 -2.70 16.46
CA ASN A 49 -6.30 -2.53 15.36
C ASN A 49 -6.84 -1.52 14.34
N ARG A 50 -6.08 -1.21 13.28
CA ARG A 50 -6.46 -0.26 12.23
C ARG A 50 -7.82 -0.57 11.60
N ALA A 51 -8.12 -1.85 11.35
CA ALA A 51 -9.38 -2.28 10.74
C ALA A 51 -10.56 -2.00 11.65
N THR A 52 -10.45 -2.35 12.95
CA THR A 52 -11.50 -2.11 13.93
C THR A 52 -11.72 -0.61 14.13
N ILE A 53 -10.64 0.20 14.17
CA ILE A 53 -10.74 1.67 14.31
C ILE A 53 -11.50 2.27 13.12
N ALA A 54 -11.13 1.89 11.89
CA ALA A 54 -11.80 2.39 10.68
C ALA A 54 -13.27 1.99 10.63
N LEU A 55 -13.59 0.73 10.95
CA LEU A 55 -14.96 0.22 10.96
C LEU A 55 -15.80 0.93 12.03
N VAL A 56 -15.30 1.03 13.26
CA VAL A 56 -16.02 1.69 14.37
C VAL A 56 -16.24 3.17 14.06
N GLY A 57 -15.26 3.85 13.46
CA GLY A 57 -15.40 5.23 13.00
C GLY A 57 -16.50 5.38 11.93
N GLY A 58 -16.50 4.49 10.93
CA GLY A 58 -17.55 4.46 9.89
C GLY A 58 -18.96 4.19 10.47
N VAL A 59 -19.07 3.19 11.36
CA VAL A 59 -20.33 2.88 12.04
C VAL A 59 -20.80 4.05 12.93
N ALA A 60 -19.90 4.70 13.66
CA ALA A 60 -20.24 5.87 14.47
C ALA A 60 -20.84 7.00 13.61
N LEU A 61 -20.27 7.26 12.41
CA LEU A 61 -20.79 8.26 11.48
C LEU A 61 -22.21 7.94 10.99
N ILE A 62 -22.55 6.66 10.81
CA ILE A 62 -23.91 6.22 10.48
C ILE A 62 -24.83 6.42 11.69
N VAL A 63 -24.45 5.92 12.86
CA VAL A 63 -25.27 5.97 14.10
C VAL A 63 -25.57 7.40 14.53
N PHE A 64 -24.60 8.32 14.40
CA PHE A 64 -24.79 9.73 14.71
C PHE A 64 -25.42 10.56 13.57
N GLY A 65 -25.76 9.92 12.44
CA GLY A 65 -26.54 10.55 11.36
C GLY A 65 -25.73 11.42 10.39
N ALA A 66 -24.41 11.25 10.32
CA ALA A 66 -23.57 11.90 9.30
C ALA A 66 -23.90 11.38 7.90
N MET A 67 -24.28 10.13 7.79
CA MET A 67 -24.72 9.47 6.56
C MET A 67 -25.79 8.41 6.86
N SER A 68 -26.68 8.16 5.91
CA SER A 68 -27.62 7.05 5.98
C SER A 68 -26.92 5.72 5.69
N LEU A 69 -27.60 4.60 5.97
CA LEU A 69 -27.06 3.26 5.67
C LEU A 69 -26.90 3.05 4.16
N ASP A 70 -27.85 3.54 3.35
CA ASP A 70 -27.77 3.45 1.88
C ASP A 70 -26.59 4.26 1.33
N GLU A 71 -26.33 5.42 1.89
CA GLU A 71 -25.17 6.25 1.54
C GLU A 71 -23.84 5.59 1.97
N ALA A 72 -23.83 4.92 3.12
CA ALA A 72 -22.68 4.13 3.55
C ALA A 72 -22.39 2.98 2.56
N TYR A 73 -23.42 2.27 2.11
CA TYR A 73 -23.27 1.23 1.08
C TYR A 73 -22.79 1.83 -0.25
N ALA A 74 -23.33 2.97 -0.67
CA ALA A 74 -22.93 3.64 -1.90
C ALA A 74 -21.48 4.18 -1.84
N SER A 75 -20.95 4.45 -0.64
CA SER A 75 -19.56 4.89 -0.47
C SER A 75 -18.54 3.77 -0.64
N LEU A 76 -18.97 2.49 -0.51
CA LEU A 76 -18.06 1.34 -0.67
C LEU A 76 -17.62 1.21 -2.12
N ASP A 77 -16.31 1.27 -2.37
CA ASP A 77 -15.75 0.97 -3.67
C ASP A 77 -15.63 -0.54 -3.87
N MET A 78 -16.71 -1.15 -4.34
CA MET A 78 -16.78 -2.59 -4.58
C MET A 78 -15.76 -3.08 -5.62
N ASN A 79 -15.35 -2.22 -6.56
CA ASN A 79 -14.32 -2.58 -7.54
C ASN A 79 -12.95 -2.76 -6.88
N THR A 80 -12.58 -1.84 -5.99
CA THR A 80 -11.35 -1.97 -5.21
C THR A 80 -11.40 -3.18 -4.27
N LEU A 81 -12.51 -3.41 -3.57
CA LEU A 81 -12.66 -4.58 -2.69
C LEU A 81 -12.58 -5.91 -3.46
N ALA A 82 -13.23 -6.00 -4.63
CA ALA A 82 -13.17 -7.16 -5.50
C ALA A 82 -11.76 -7.43 -6.03
N LEU A 83 -11.04 -6.37 -6.42
CA LEU A 83 -9.64 -6.47 -6.86
C LEU A 83 -8.75 -6.99 -5.73
N LEU A 84 -8.83 -6.39 -4.54
CA LEU A 84 -8.09 -6.83 -3.36
C LEU A 84 -8.35 -8.30 -3.05
N PHE A 85 -9.61 -8.70 -2.99
CA PHE A 85 -10.01 -10.07 -2.70
C PHE A 85 -9.46 -11.05 -3.74
N GLY A 86 -9.56 -10.72 -5.04
CA GLY A 86 -9.05 -11.56 -6.12
C GLY A 86 -7.53 -11.75 -6.03
N VAL A 87 -6.77 -10.68 -5.79
CA VAL A 87 -5.31 -10.75 -5.64
C VAL A 87 -4.91 -11.49 -4.36
N MET A 88 -5.66 -11.35 -3.27
CA MET A 88 -5.41 -12.11 -2.04
C MET A 88 -5.59 -13.62 -2.25
N ILE A 89 -6.64 -14.06 -2.92
CA ILE A 89 -6.85 -15.49 -3.26
C ILE A 89 -5.68 -16.02 -4.09
N LEU A 90 -5.21 -15.24 -5.06
CA LEU A 90 -4.05 -15.59 -5.88
C LEU A 90 -2.80 -15.77 -5.02
N ASN A 91 -2.51 -14.81 -4.14
CA ASN A 91 -1.36 -14.84 -3.24
C ASN A 91 -1.39 -16.04 -2.29
N VAL A 92 -2.55 -16.32 -1.69
CA VAL A 92 -2.75 -17.48 -0.80
C VAL A 92 -2.49 -18.79 -1.53
N ASN A 93 -3.02 -18.97 -2.74
CA ASN A 93 -2.80 -20.19 -3.51
C ASN A 93 -1.31 -20.40 -3.86
N LEU A 94 -0.59 -19.35 -4.24
CA LEU A 94 0.85 -19.41 -4.50
C LEU A 94 1.64 -19.70 -3.21
N MET A 95 1.23 -19.15 -2.07
CA MET A 95 1.79 -19.44 -0.75
C MET A 95 1.61 -20.92 -0.40
N LEU A 96 0.39 -21.44 -0.51
CA LEU A 96 0.09 -22.84 -0.24
C LEU A 96 0.78 -23.79 -1.22
N ALA A 97 1.03 -23.37 -2.45
CA ALA A 97 1.82 -24.11 -3.43
C ALA A 97 3.32 -24.19 -3.09
N GLY A 98 3.81 -23.37 -2.16
CA GLY A 98 5.22 -23.28 -1.80
C GLY A 98 6.07 -22.42 -2.75
N PHE A 99 5.41 -21.56 -3.57
CA PHE A 99 6.07 -20.68 -4.54
C PHE A 99 7.16 -19.82 -3.91
N PHE A 100 6.85 -19.13 -2.82
CA PHE A 100 7.78 -18.22 -2.17
C PHE A 100 8.99 -18.97 -1.56
N ARG A 101 8.79 -20.20 -1.05
CA ARG A 101 9.89 -21.06 -0.58
C ARG A 101 10.80 -21.49 -1.71
N LEU A 102 10.23 -21.84 -2.87
CA LEU A 102 10.99 -22.19 -4.07
C LEU A 102 11.84 -21.01 -4.54
N VAL A 103 11.25 -19.83 -4.66
CA VAL A 103 11.96 -18.60 -5.06
C VAL A 103 13.10 -18.31 -4.09
N GLY A 104 12.84 -18.42 -2.78
CA GLY A 104 13.86 -18.19 -1.77
C GLY A 104 15.05 -19.15 -1.85
N SER A 105 14.81 -20.42 -2.13
CA SER A 105 15.89 -21.40 -2.33
C SER A 105 16.76 -21.06 -3.55
N LEU A 106 16.14 -20.50 -4.60
CA LEU A 106 16.87 -20.04 -5.78
C LEU A 106 17.76 -18.83 -5.46
N VAL A 107 17.26 -17.90 -4.62
CA VAL A 107 18.04 -16.74 -4.15
C VAL A 107 19.37 -17.20 -3.53
N VAL A 108 19.31 -18.17 -2.62
CA VAL A 108 20.51 -18.68 -1.94
C VAL A 108 21.46 -19.39 -2.90
N ARG A 109 20.93 -20.21 -3.81
CA ARG A 109 21.77 -20.97 -4.77
C ARG A 109 22.54 -20.07 -5.73
N VAL A 110 21.99 -18.91 -6.07
CA VAL A 110 22.60 -17.99 -7.05
C VAL A 110 23.55 -17.00 -6.40
N ALA A 111 23.33 -16.64 -5.13
CA ALA A 111 24.13 -15.64 -4.43
C ALA A 111 25.55 -16.16 -4.11
N ARG A 112 26.57 -15.45 -4.60
CA ARG A 112 27.99 -15.78 -4.38
C ARG A 112 28.70 -14.77 -3.47
N SER A 113 28.11 -13.60 -3.27
CA SER A 113 28.66 -12.57 -2.40
C SER A 113 27.53 -11.85 -1.64
N PRO A 114 27.82 -11.19 -0.51
CA PRO A 114 26.84 -10.44 0.25
C PRO A 114 26.14 -9.35 -0.57
N ARG A 115 26.88 -8.63 -1.42
CA ARG A 115 26.31 -7.60 -2.32
C ARG A 115 25.37 -8.20 -3.35
N GLN A 116 25.71 -9.37 -3.89
CA GLN A 116 24.86 -10.09 -4.83
C GLN A 116 23.62 -10.64 -4.13
N LEU A 117 23.75 -11.18 -2.92
CA LEU A 117 22.60 -11.62 -2.12
C LEU A 117 21.60 -10.48 -1.89
N LEU A 118 22.10 -9.30 -1.47
CA LEU A 118 21.25 -8.12 -1.32
C LEU A 118 20.58 -7.72 -2.65
N ALA A 119 21.34 -7.70 -3.76
CA ALA A 119 20.79 -7.35 -5.07
C ALA A 119 19.68 -8.33 -5.51
N ILE A 120 19.86 -9.63 -5.28
CA ILE A 120 18.86 -10.65 -5.62
C ILE A 120 17.63 -10.51 -4.71
N ILE A 121 17.81 -10.28 -3.39
CA ILE A 121 16.69 -10.04 -2.47
C ILE A 121 15.89 -8.81 -2.93
N ILE A 122 16.55 -7.69 -3.23
CA ILE A 122 15.89 -6.46 -3.71
C ILE A 122 15.18 -6.71 -5.04
N GLY A 123 15.85 -7.32 -6.01
CA GLY A 123 15.27 -7.60 -7.33
C GLY A 123 14.08 -8.53 -7.27
N VAL A 124 14.20 -9.64 -6.56
CA VAL A 124 13.11 -10.62 -6.40
C VAL A 124 11.93 -10.00 -5.64
N SER A 125 12.19 -9.33 -4.52
CA SER A 125 11.13 -8.69 -3.74
C SER A 125 10.41 -7.61 -4.53
N GLY A 126 11.16 -6.78 -5.27
CA GLY A 126 10.59 -5.73 -6.11
C GLY A 126 9.73 -6.27 -7.24
N VAL A 127 10.22 -7.26 -7.98
CA VAL A 127 9.47 -7.89 -9.09
C VAL A 127 8.20 -8.58 -8.57
N LEU A 128 8.32 -9.34 -7.49
CA LEU A 128 7.15 -10.01 -6.92
C LEU A 128 6.14 -9.00 -6.33
N SER A 129 6.61 -7.91 -5.74
CA SER A 129 5.71 -6.86 -5.24
C SER A 129 5.05 -6.03 -6.35
N ALA A 130 5.60 -6.01 -7.55
CA ALA A 130 4.91 -5.45 -8.71
C ALA A 130 3.75 -6.34 -9.20
N LEU A 131 3.80 -7.64 -8.97
CA LEU A 131 2.78 -8.60 -9.41
C LEU A 131 1.76 -8.93 -8.31
N PHE A 132 2.21 -8.88 -7.05
CA PHE A 132 1.48 -9.30 -5.86
C PHE A 132 1.50 -8.19 -4.80
N LEU A 133 0.67 -8.32 -3.78
CA LEU A 133 0.64 -7.37 -2.66
C LEU A 133 2.01 -7.33 -1.95
N ASN A 134 2.58 -6.13 -1.84
CA ASN A 134 3.87 -5.89 -1.19
C ASN A 134 3.93 -6.43 0.25
N ASP A 135 2.84 -6.28 1.03
CA ASP A 135 2.76 -6.77 2.40
C ASP A 135 2.89 -8.29 2.46
N THR A 136 2.26 -9.02 1.51
CA THR A 136 2.38 -10.47 1.39
C THR A 136 3.83 -10.88 1.07
N ILE A 137 4.52 -10.14 0.19
CA ILE A 137 5.91 -10.44 -0.15
C ILE A 137 6.80 -10.28 1.08
N VAL A 138 6.65 -9.20 1.82
CA VAL A 138 7.43 -8.98 3.04
C VAL A 138 7.12 -10.03 4.10
N LEU A 139 5.85 -10.39 4.30
CA LEU A 139 5.42 -11.44 5.23
C LEU A 139 6.10 -12.79 4.90
N MET A 140 6.14 -13.16 3.60
CA MET A 140 6.68 -14.44 3.17
C MET A 140 8.22 -14.47 3.15
N PHE A 141 8.85 -13.36 2.77
CA PHE A 141 10.31 -13.33 2.61
C PHE A 141 11.07 -12.97 3.89
N THR A 142 10.46 -12.31 4.87
CA THR A 142 11.13 -11.98 6.15
C THR A 142 11.70 -13.20 6.86
N PRO A 143 10.92 -14.29 7.12
CA PRO A 143 11.46 -15.48 7.76
C PRO A 143 12.54 -16.16 6.93
N LEU A 144 12.46 -16.05 5.62
CA LEU A 144 13.42 -16.61 4.68
C LEU A 144 14.73 -15.84 4.72
N VAL A 145 14.70 -14.51 4.67
CA VAL A 145 15.90 -13.66 4.78
C VAL A 145 16.57 -13.86 6.13
N LEU A 146 15.81 -13.98 7.22
CA LEU A 146 16.33 -14.28 8.55
C LEU A 146 17.04 -15.64 8.58
N GLY A 147 16.43 -16.68 8.00
CA GLY A 147 17.04 -18.01 7.90
C GLY A 147 18.33 -18.01 7.09
N ILE A 148 18.31 -17.35 5.92
CA ILE A 148 19.50 -17.22 5.04
C ILE A 148 20.63 -16.50 5.78
N THR A 149 20.36 -15.34 6.35
CA THR A 149 21.39 -14.54 7.03
C THR A 149 21.95 -15.23 8.27
N GLN A 150 21.11 -15.98 8.99
CA GLN A 150 21.55 -16.81 10.11
C GLN A 150 22.47 -17.95 9.67
N THR A 151 22.09 -18.70 8.64
CA THR A 151 22.90 -19.79 8.07
C THR A 151 24.25 -19.28 7.56
N LEU A 152 24.25 -18.13 6.88
CA LEU A 152 25.44 -17.51 6.34
C LEU A 152 26.22 -16.66 7.37
N ARG A 153 25.77 -16.61 8.63
CA ARG A 153 26.36 -15.81 9.72
C ARG A 153 26.52 -14.34 9.36
N ARG A 154 25.49 -13.75 8.74
CA ARG A 154 25.45 -12.36 8.31
C ARG A 154 24.56 -11.50 9.19
N ASN A 155 24.81 -10.20 9.21
CA ASN A 155 23.90 -9.25 9.87
C ASN A 155 22.58 -9.18 9.08
N PRO A 156 21.42 -9.59 9.64
CA PRO A 156 20.15 -9.61 8.92
C PRO A 156 19.60 -8.21 8.60
N ILE A 157 19.97 -7.18 9.35
CA ILE A 157 19.34 -5.86 9.30
C ILE A 157 19.38 -5.21 7.90
N PRO A 158 20.54 -5.14 7.19
CA PRO A 158 20.58 -4.53 5.85
C PRO A 158 19.73 -5.27 4.83
N TYR A 159 19.66 -6.59 4.93
CA TYR A 159 18.86 -7.43 4.02
C TYR A 159 17.35 -7.30 4.30
N LEU A 160 16.95 -7.18 5.56
CA LEU A 160 15.56 -6.94 5.96
C LEU A 160 15.08 -5.55 5.52
N ILE A 161 15.90 -4.52 5.71
CA ILE A 161 15.58 -3.16 5.22
C ILE A 161 15.52 -3.19 3.69
N GLY A 162 16.45 -3.90 3.03
CA GLY A 162 16.44 -4.09 1.59
C GLY A 162 15.16 -4.78 1.08
N LEU A 163 14.72 -5.84 1.76
CA LEU A 163 13.46 -6.53 1.47
C LEU A 163 12.27 -5.56 1.56
N ALA A 164 12.10 -4.88 2.69
CA ALA A 164 10.95 -4.03 2.94
C ALA A 164 10.90 -2.81 1.99
N THR A 165 12.06 -2.14 1.81
CA THR A 165 12.13 -0.98 0.91
C THR A 165 11.95 -1.38 -0.56
N ALA A 166 12.50 -2.52 -0.98
CA ALA A 166 12.33 -3.03 -2.34
C ALA A 166 10.89 -3.48 -2.62
N ALA A 167 10.19 -4.05 -1.64
CA ALA A 167 8.79 -4.39 -1.77
C ALA A 167 7.92 -3.14 -2.01
N ASN A 168 8.15 -2.06 -1.27
CA ASN A 168 7.47 -0.79 -1.51
C ASN A 168 7.86 -0.19 -2.87
N ILE A 169 9.15 -0.12 -3.22
CA ILE A 169 9.61 0.44 -4.50
C ILE A 169 9.06 -0.35 -5.68
N GLY A 170 9.15 -1.69 -5.64
CA GLY A 170 8.65 -2.56 -6.71
C GLY A 170 7.15 -2.43 -6.92
N SER A 171 6.40 -2.28 -5.83
CA SER A 171 4.95 -2.12 -5.88
C SER A 171 4.49 -0.80 -6.55
N VAL A 172 5.37 0.19 -6.69
CA VAL A 172 5.08 1.42 -7.45
C VAL A 172 4.78 1.10 -8.91
N ALA A 173 5.44 0.08 -9.48
CA ALA A 173 5.41 -0.21 -10.91
C ALA A 173 4.03 -0.52 -11.47
N THR A 174 3.11 -1.06 -10.66
CA THR A 174 1.83 -1.58 -11.15
C THR A 174 0.65 -1.22 -10.26
N ILE A 175 -0.53 -1.33 -10.81
CA ILE A 175 -1.80 -1.15 -10.08
C ILE A 175 -1.98 -2.25 -9.02
N THR A 176 -1.53 -3.47 -9.29
CA THR A 176 -1.72 -4.64 -8.40
C THR A 176 -0.71 -4.73 -7.26
N GLY A 177 0.34 -3.90 -7.27
CA GLY A 177 1.47 -4.00 -6.35
C GLY A 177 1.15 -3.64 -4.90
N ASN A 178 0.21 -2.74 -4.67
CA ASN A 178 -0.20 -2.34 -3.34
C ASN A 178 -1.64 -1.79 -3.31
N PRO A 179 -2.29 -1.73 -2.13
CA PRO A 179 -3.68 -1.32 -2.04
C PRO A 179 -3.96 0.11 -2.50
N GLN A 180 -3.06 1.07 -2.25
CA GLN A 180 -3.27 2.46 -2.68
C GLN A 180 -3.23 2.60 -4.20
N ASN A 181 -2.36 1.86 -4.89
CA ASN A 181 -2.33 1.82 -6.35
C ASN A 181 -3.59 1.15 -6.94
N MET A 182 -4.17 0.16 -6.23
CA MET A 182 -5.43 -0.45 -6.62
C MET A 182 -6.58 0.57 -6.63
N ILE A 183 -6.67 1.40 -5.57
CA ILE A 183 -7.65 2.51 -5.51
C ILE A 183 -7.42 3.47 -6.66
N ILE A 184 -6.16 3.89 -6.88
CA ILE A 184 -5.79 4.82 -7.95
C ILE A 184 -6.13 4.22 -9.31
N GLY A 185 -5.78 2.95 -9.55
CA GLY A 185 -6.06 2.27 -10.80
C GLY A 185 -7.54 2.19 -11.14
N VAL A 186 -8.39 1.92 -10.13
CA VAL A 186 -9.85 1.92 -10.29
C VAL A 186 -10.39 3.35 -10.49
N ALA A 187 -9.92 4.32 -9.70
CA ALA A 187 -10.43 5.68 -9.72
C ALA A 187 -9.97 6.49 -10.94
N SER A 188 -8.74 6.29 -11.40
CA SER A 188 -8.14 7.04 -12.51
C SER A 188 -8.59 6.55 -13.89
N GLY A 189 -8.99 5.29 -14.00
CA GLY A 189 -9.24 4.64 -15.29
C GLY A 189 -8.00 4.51 -16.19
N ILE A 190 -6.79 4.75 -15.67
CA ILE A 190 -5.53 4.60 -16.43
C ILE A 190 -5.36 3.13 -16.80
N PRO A 191 -5.15 2.79 -18.09
CA PRO A 191 -4.90 1.41 -18.50
C PRO A 191 -3.69 0.81 -17.79
N TYR A 192 -3.79 -0.46 -17.38
CA TYR A 192 -2.75 -1.14 -16.60
C TYR A 192 -1.36 -1.04 -17.21
N LEU A 193 -1.23 -1.30 -18.52
CA LEU A 193 0.06 -1.21 -19.22
C LEU A 193 0.60 0.23 -19.26
N ARG A 194 -0.29 1.21 -19.41
CA ARG A 194 0.11 2.63 -19.40
C ARG A 194 0.63 3.04 -18.03
N PHE A 195 -0.08 2.67 -16.96
CA PHE A 195 0.37 2.88 -15.58
C PHE A 195 1.75 2.23 -15.36
N ALA A 196 1.90 0.96 -15.77
CA ALA A 196 3.17 0.25 -15.64
C ALA A 196 4.30 0.87 -16.47
N ALA A 197 4.02 1.34 -17.69
CA ALA A 197 5.02 1.97 -18.55
C ALA A 197 5.59 3.26 -17.92
N TYR A 198 4.75 4.06 -17.27
CA TYR A 198 5.20 5.27 -16.58
C TYR A 198 5.98 4.99 -15.30
N LEU A 199 5.58 4.00 -14.51
CA LEU A 199 6.12 3.82 -13.16
C LEU A 199 7.15 2.68 -13.02
N THR A 200 7.23 1.74 -13.96
CA THR A 200 8.27 0.70 -13.94
C THR A 200 9.70 1.26 -14.01
N PRO A 201 10.02 2.28 -14.84
CA PRO A 201 11.36 2.86 -14.81
C PRO A 201 11.72 3.47 -13.45
N VAL A 202 10.76 4.12 -12.78
CA VAL A 202 10.95 4.65 -11.41
C VAL A 202 11.26 3.53 -10.44
N ALA A 203 10.53 2.41 -10.51
CA ALA A 203 10.77 1.25 -9.65
C ALA A 203 12.15 0.61 -9.89
N ILE A 204 12.53 0.43 -11.16
CA ILE A 204 13.84 -0.16 -11.50
C ILE A 204 14.98 0.72 -11.00
N LEU A 205 14.97 2.01 -11.34
CA LEU A 205 15.99 2.95 -10.90
C LEU A 205 16.00 3.10 -9.38
N GLY A 206 14.81 3.09 -8.76
CA GLY A 206 14.66 3.12 -7.31
C GLY A 206 15.25 1.90 -6.61
N MET A 207 15.08 0.70 -7.16
CA MET A 207 15.70 -0.52 -6.61
C MET A 207 17.23 -0.50 -6.72
N VAL A 208 17.75 0.00 -7.84
CA VAL A 208 19.21 0.17 -8.01
C VAL A 208 19.76 1.18 -7.00
N ALA A 209 19.06 2.30 -6.81
CA ALA A 209 19.41 3.31 -5.81
C ALA A 209 19.36 2.75 -4.38
N ALA A 210 18.31 2.00 -4.05
CA ALA A 210 18.18 1.36 -2.73
C ALA A 210 19.32 0.37 -2.46
N TRP A 211 19.69 -0.45 -3.45
CA TRP A 211 20.84 -1.34 -3.35
C TRP A 211 22.13 -0.57 -3.11
N ALA A 212 22.41 0.48 -3.89
CA ALA A 212 23.62 1.27 -3.77
C ALA A 212 23.71 1.97 -2.40
N ILE A 213 22.61 2.55 -1.92
CA ILE A 213 22.53 3.22 -0.62
C ILE A 213 22.77 2.22 0.51
N LEU A 214 22.13 1.04 0.48
CA LEU A 214 22.33 0.01 1.51
C LEU A 214 23.77 -0.49 1.54
N VAL A 215 24.40 -0.73 0.37
CA VAL A 215 25.81 -1.11 0.30
C VAL A 215 26.71 -0.02 0.86
N ALA A 216 26.40 1.26 0.63
CA ALA A 216 27.17 2.38 1.16
C ALA A 216 26.98 2.56 2.67
N VAL A 217 25.76 2.52 3.17
CA VAL A 217 25.44 2.68 4.59
C VAL A 217 26.02 1.52 5.42
N TYR A 218 25.91 0.30 4.93
CA TYR A 218 26.36 -0.91 5.62
C TYR A 218 27.65 -1.49 5.01
N HIS A 219 28.59 -0.63 4.57
CA HIS A 219 29.81 -1.01 3.85
C HIS A 219 30.60 -2.11 4.54
N ARG A 220 30.60 -2.17 5.87
CA ARG A 220 31.30 -3.22 6.65
C ARG A 220 30.70 -4.59 6.43
N GLU A 221 29.37 -4.71 6.35
CA GLU A 221 28.68 -5.97 6.04
C GLU A 221 28.99 -6.46 4.62
N PHE A 222 29.17 -5.52 3.70
CA PHE A 222 29.40 -5.80 2.28
C PHE A 222 30.89 -5.75 1.85
N ALA A 223 31.82 -5.71 2.79
CA ALA A 223 33.26 -5.73 2.50
C ALA A 223 33.73 -7.11 2.06
N ASP A 224 33.16 -8.19 2.60
CA ASP A 224 33.51 -9.56 2.25
C ASP A 224 33.11 -9.94 0.83
N ARG A 225 33.96 -10.74 0.15
CA ARG A 225 33.77 -11.06 -1.27
C ARG A 225 33.11 -12.41 -1.55
N ALA A 226 33.11 -13.33 -0.63
CA ALA A 226 32.58 -14.67 -0.84
C ALA A 226 31.59 -15.08 0.26
N LEU A 227 30.52 -15.79 -0.13
CA LEU A 227 29.66 -16.53 0.78
C LEU A 227 30.10 -18.00 0.80
N PRO A 228 29.96 -18.71 1.93
CA PRO A 228 30.18 -20.13 1.98
C PRO A 228 29.18 -20.83 1.03
N PRO A 229 29.56 -21.94 0.39
CA PRO A 229 28.65 -22.75 -0.40
C PRO A 229 27.51 -23.25 0.52
N ASP A 230 26.27 -23.03 0.11
CA ASP A 230 25.12 -23.41 0.93
C ASP A 230 24.65 -24.82 0.61
N GLY A 231 24.44 -25.60 1.67
CA GLY A 231 23.89 -26.96 1.63
C GLY A 231 22.38 -26.99 1.72
N ASN A 232 21.65 -26.15 0.99
CA ASN A 232 20.18 -26.18 1.02
C ASN A 232 19.64 -27.53 0.52
N GLY A 233 18.92 -28.21 1.40
CA GLY A 233 18.18 -29.40 1.09
C GLY A 233 17.05 -29.17 0.07
N PRO A 234 16.39 -30.23 -0.40
CA PRO A 234 15.28 -30.14 -1.33
C PRO A 234 14.14 -29.31 -0.73
N VAL A 235 13.60 -28.37 -1.49
CA VAL A 235 12.45 -27.55 -1.10
C VAL A 235 11.16 -28.27 -1.50
N GLU A 236 10.30 -28.54 -0.54
CA GLU A 236 8.99 -29.11 -0.80
C GLU A 236 8.05 -28.04 -1.38
N PHE A 237 7.46 -28.33 -2.54
CA PHE A 237 6.42 -27.54 -3.19
C PHE A 237 5.42 -28.41 -3.93
N HIS A 238 4.21 -27.93 -4.04
CA HIS A 238 3.14 -28.65 -4.75
C HIS A 238 3.09 -28.25 -6.23
N ARG A 239 3.82 -29.00 -7.11
CA ARG A 239 3.98 -28.66 -8.54
C ARG A 239 2.66 -28.31 -9.23
N SER A 240 1.61 -29.09 -9.01
CA SER A 240 0.32 -28.88 -9.70
C SER A 240 -0.40 -27.59 -9.24
N LEU A 241 -0.33 -27.25 -7.96
CA LEU A 241 -0.87 -25.99 -7.44
C LEU A 241 -0.03 -24.81 -7.92
N LEU A 242 1.29 -24.97 -7.96
CA LEU A 242 2.21 -23.97 -8.48
C LEU A 242 1.93 -23.63 -9.93
N VAL A 243 1.84 -24.66 -10.80
CA VAL A 243 1.53 -24.47 -12.22
C VAL A 243 0.18 -23.77 -12.39
N LYS A 244 -0.82 -24.19 -11.65
CA LYS A 244 -2.15 -23.57 -11.69
C LYS A 244 -2.13 -22.11 -11.21
N GLY A 245 -1.39 -21.83 -10.12
CA GLY A 245 -1.18 -20.46 -9.61
C GLY A 245 -0.50 -19.57 -10.64
N LEU A 246 0.54 -20.06 -11.29
CA LEU A 246 1.26 -19.33 -12.35
C LEU A 246 0.38 -19.09 -13.59
N ILE A 247 -0.43 -20.08 -13.98
CA ILE A 247 -1.40 -19.91 -15.08
C ILE A 247 -2.42 -18.83 -14.71
N ALA A 248 -2.99 -18.88 -13.51
CA ALA A 248 -3.96 -17.88 -13.06
C ALA A 248 -3.34 -16.46 -13.00
N THR A 249 -2.10 -16.35 -12.53
CA THR A 249 -1.33 -15.09 -12.57
C THR A 249 -1.16 -14.61 -14.02
N GLY A 250 -0.77 -15.52 -14.91
CA GLY A 250 -0.62 -15.21 -16.35
C GLY A 250 -1.94 -14.75 -16.99
N VAL A 251 -3.07 -15.41 -16.67
CA VAL A 251 -4.40 -15.01 -17.13
C VAL A 251 -4.79 -13.62 -16.62
N MET A 252 -4.54 -13.34 -15.33
CA MET A 252 -4.78 -12.01 -14.75
C MET A 252 -3.96 -10.94 -15.49
N VAL A 253 -2.65 -11.14 -15.60
CA VAL A 253 -1.75 -10.16 -16.23
C VAL A 253 -2.08 -9.98 -17.72
N ALA A 254 -2.35 -11.05 -18.44
CA ALA A 254 -2.76 -10.99 -19.84
C ALA A 254 -4.11 -10.27 -20.02
N GLY A 255 -5.08 -10.52 -19.16
CA GLY A 255 -6.36 -9.81 -19.15
C GLY A 255 -6.18 -8.31 -18.90
N LEU A 256 -5.36 -7.95 -17.90
CA LEU A 256 -5.04 -6.55 -17.61
C LEU A 256 -4.30 -5.88 -18.77
N ALA A 257 -3.37 -6.58 -19.41
CA ALA A 257 -2.65 -6.10 -20.59
C ALA A 257 -3.56 -5.92 -21.81
N ALA A 258 -4.57 -6.77 -21.94
CA ALA A 258 -5.58 -6.67 -23.00
C ALA A 258 -6.66 -5.61 -22.73
N GLY A 259 -6.59 -4.89 -21.59
CA GLY A 259 -7.53 -3.83 -21.23
C GLY A 259 -8.82 -4.33 -20.55
N ALA A 260 -8.83 -5.56 -20.04
CA ALA A 260 -9.97 -6.04 -19.25
C ALA A 260 -10.16 -5.16 -17.99
N PRO A 261 -11.40 -4.99 -17.50
CA PRO A 261 -11.65 -4.32 -16.24
C PRO A 261 -10.83 -4.94 -15.11
N ILE A 262 -10.08 -4.10 -14.38
CA ILE A 262 -9.08 -4.56 -13.39
C ILE A 262 -9.68 -5.53 -12.35
N PRO A 263 -10.86 -5.24 -11.74
CA PRO A 263 -11.46 -6.17 -10.77
C PRO A 263 -11.89 -7.51 -11.42
N LEU A 264 -12.37 -7.46 -12.67
CA LEU A 264 -12.81 -8.67 -13.38
C LEU A 264 -11.62 -9.60 -13.65
N ALA A 265 -10.48 -9.08 -14.09
CA ALA A 265 -9.29 -9.89 -14.33
C ALA A 265 -8.80 -10.59 -13.04
N ALA A 266 -8.82 -9.89 -11.92
CA ALA A 266 -8.44 -10.46 -10.62
C ALA A 266 -9.43 -11.52 -10.14
N LEU A 267 -10.75 -11.25 -10.23
CA LEU A 267 -11.79 -12.22 -9.86
C LEU A 267 -11.79 -13.45 -10.76
N ALA A 268 -11.55 -13.30 -12.07
CA ALA A 268 -11.45 -14.43 -12.99
C ALA A 268 -10.27 -15.34 -12.62
N ALA A 269 -9.11 -14.77 -12.30
CA ALA A 269 -7.96 -15.52 -11.81
C ALA A 269 -8.25 -16.24 -10.49
N ALA A 270 -8.90 -15.57 -9.55
CA ALA A 270 -9.33 -16.15 -8.28
C ALA A 270 -10.32 -17.30 -8.49
N GLY A 271 -11.35 -17.11 -9.33
CA GLY A 271 -12.32 -18.13 -9.68
C GLY A 271 -11.67 -19.37 -10.29
N LEU A 272 -10.72 -19.19 -11.21
CA LEU A 272 -9.93 -20.28 -11.79
C LEU A 272 -9.19 -21.08 -10.71
N LEU A 273 -8.66 -20.42 -9.68
CA LEU A 273 -7.93 -21.08 -8.59
C LEU A 273 -8.84 -21.84 -7.64
N LEU A 274 -10.03 -21.33 -7.37
CA LEU A 274 -11.00 -21.98 -6.46
C LEU A 274 -11.62 -23.24 -7.07
N ILE A 275 -11.65 -23.39 -8.40
CA ILE A 275 -12.06 -24.61 -9.06
C ILE A 275 -10.96 -25.67 -8.94
N THR A 276 -10.83 -26.31 -7.78
CA THR A 276 -9.77 -27.29 -7.50
C THR A 276 -10.28 -28.42 -6.61
N ARG A 277 -9.67 -29.60 -6.74
CA ARG A 277 -9.88 -30.75 -5.83
C ARG A 277 -8.72 -30.94 -4.83
N ARG A 278 -7.72 -30.05 -4.83
CA ARG A 278 -6.46 -30.26 -4.09
C ARG A 278 -6.30 -29.42 -2.84
N VAL A 279 -7.03 -28.33 -2.75
CA VAL A 279 -7.04 -27.46 -1.56
C VAL A 279 -8.49 -27.20 -1.19
N GLU A 280 -8.83 -27.39 0.05
CA GLU A 280 -10.16 -27.05 0.55
C GLU A 280 -10.36 -25.54 0.52
N PRO A 281 -11.49 -25.05 -0.01
CA PRO A 281 -11.78 -23.60 -0.05
C PRO A 281 -11.68 -22.93 1.30
N GLN A 282 -12.08 -23.61 2.38
CA GLN A 282 -11.96 -23.11 3.76
C GLN A 282 -10.52 -22.76 4.14
N ARG A 283 -9.55 -23.57 3.70
CA ARG A 283 -8.14 -23.29 3.95
C ARG A 283 -7.68 -22.04 3.19
N VAL A 284 -8.13 -21.85 1.95
CA VAL A 284 -7.82 -20.64 1.19
C VAL A 284 -8.46 -19.41 1.85
N PHE A 285 -9.74 -19.48 2.21
CA PHE A 285 -10.45 -18.38 2.86
C PHE A 285 -9.94 -18.08 4.27
N GLY A 286 -9.41 -19.09 4.99
CA GLY A 286 -8.79 -18.88 6.31
C GLY A 286 -7.50 -18.06 6.27
N GLU A 287 -6.81 -18.07 5.13
CA GLU A 287 -5.55 -17.32 4.93
C GLU A 287 -5.77 -15.95 4.25
N VAL A 288 -7.02 -15.62 3.85
CA VAL A 288 -7.35 -14.29 3.33
C VAL A 288 -7.31 -13.27 4.46
N ASP A 289 -6.68 -12.12 4.20
CA ASP A 289 -6.65 -11.01 5.17
C ASP A 289 -7.99 -10.25 5.17
N TRP A 290 -8.97 -10.81 5.88
CA TRP A 290 -10.28 -10.19 6.10
C TRP A 290 -10.17 -8.83 6.81
N SER A 291 -9.14 -8.67 7.67
CA SER A 291 -8.93 -7.40 8.37
C SER A 291 -8.64 -6.26 7.39
N LEU A 292 -7.93 -6.55 6.31
CA LEU A 292 -7.66 -5.56 5.28
C LEU A 292 -8.94 -5.15 4.53
N LEU A 293 -9.82 -6.10 4.19
CA LEU A 293 -11.11 -5.78 3.54
C LEU A 293 -12.03 -4.96 4.46
N VAL A 294 -12.10 -5.31 5.75
CA VAL A 294 -12.83 -4.54 6.77
C VAL A 294 -12.25 -3.14 6.93
N PHE A 295 -10.93 -3.02 6.93
CA PHE A 295 -10.23 -1.74 7.00
C PHE A 295 -10.62 -0.80 5.85
N PHE A 296 -10.60 -1.31 4.62
CA PHE A 296 -10.99 -0.53 3.44
C PHE A 296 -12.46 -0.13 3.47
N SER A 297 -13.33 -1.05 3.85
CA SER A 297 -14.78 -0.76 3.98
C SER A 297 -15.02 0.37 4.99
N GLY A 298 -14.37 0.32 6.15
CA GLY A 298 -14.44 1.39 7.15
C GLY A 298 -13.92 2.72 6.63
N LEU A 299 -12.77 2.72 5.94
CA LEU A 299 -12.21 3.94 5.37
C LEU A 299 -13.07 4.55 4.26
N PHE A 300 -13.69 3.74 3.40
CA PHE A 300 -14.62 4.23 2.39
C PHE A 300 -15.82 4.94 3.03
N MET A 301 -16.39 4.39 4.11
CA MET A 301 -17.46 5.05 4.86
C MET A 301 -16.99 6.37 5.47
N VAL A 302 -15.81 6.40 6.10
CA VAL A 302 -15.25 7.61 6.71
C VAL A 302 -14.98 8.71 5.67
N THR A 303 -14.43 8.35 4.50
CA THR A 303 -14.17 9.32 3.43
C THR A 303 -15.45 9.76 2.72
N GLY A 304 -16.43 8.89 2.55
CA GLY A 304 -17.76 9.26 2.04
C GLY A 304 -18.47 10.26 2.97
N ALA A 305 -18.38 10.05 4.28
CA ALA A 305 -18.90 11.03 5.25
C ALA A 305 -18.12 12.36 5.18
N LEU A 306 -16.81 12.33 5.00
CA LEU A 306 -15.98 13.54 4.86
C LEU A 306 -16.41 14.37 3.63
N GLU A 307 -16.70 13.73 2.50
CA GLU A 307 -17.19 14.41 1.31
C GLU A 307 -18.52 15.16 1.59
N LYS A 308 -19.44 14.56 2.32
CA LYS A 308 -20.72 15.16 2.70
C LYS A 308 -20.59 16.36 3.63
N THR A 309 -19.59 16.42 4.50
CA THR A 309 -19.35 17.58 5.36
C THR A 309 -18.84 18.81 4.60
N GLY A 310 -18.51 18.68 3.32
CA GLY A 310 -17.88 19.73 2.53
C GLY A 310 -16.42 20.03 2.91
N ALA A 311 -15.86 19.27 3.85
CA ALA A 311 -14.48 19.46 4.29
C ALA A 311 -13.48 19.13 3.16
N THR A 312 -13.81 18.20 2.28
CA THR A 312 -13.02 17.89 1.08
C THR A 312 -12.85 19.11 0.18
N ALA A 313 -13.90 19.90 -0.03
CA ALA A 313 -13.80 21.13 -0.82
C ALA A 313 -12.89 22.18 -0.16
N ARG A 314 -12.93 22.31 1.18
CA ARG A 314 -12.03 23.20 1.94
C ARG A 314 -10.57 22.71 1.87
N LEU A 315 -10.35 21.42 2.05
CA LEU A 315 -9.02 20.81 1.87
C LEU A 315 -8.48 21.04 0.46
N PHE A 316 -9.34 20.91 -0.56
CA PHE A 316 -8.99 21.21 -1.94
C PHE A 316 -8.58 22.67 -2.13
N ALA A 317 -9.34 23.62 -1.62
CA ALA A 317 -9.02 25.04 -1.75
C ALA A 317 -7.65 25.39 -1.14
N VAL A 318 -7.25 24.70 -0.05
CA VAL A 318 -5.94 24.87 0.59
C VAL A 318 -4.82 24.12 -0.14
N ALA A 319 -5.09 22.88 -0.59
CA ALA A 319 -4.08 22.03 -1.22
C ALA A 319 -3.83 22.39 -2.69
N ARG A 320 -4.84 22.92 -3.39
CA ARG A 320 -4.80 23.22 -4.81
C ARG A 320 -3.61 24.11 -5.24
N PRO A 321 -3.33 25.27 -4.62
CA PRO A 321 -2.23 26.12 -5.05
C PRO A 321 -0.85 25.42 -4.94
N VAL A 322 -0.72 24.56 -3.91
CA VAL A 322 0.52 23.80 -3.68
C VAL A 322 0.63 22.65 -4.65
N ALA A 323 -0.46 21.94 -4.89
CA ALA A 323 -0.49 20.77 -5.77
C ALA A 323 -0.37 21.16 -7.26
N GLU A 324 -0.94 22.30 -7.66
CA GLU A 324 -0.83 22.85 -9.02
C GLU A 324 0.51 23.56 -9.29
N ALA A 325 1.32 23.82 -8.24
CA ALA A 325 2.67 24.38 -8.41
C ALA A 325 3.65 23.39 -9.11
N GLY A 326 3.20 22.17 -9.40
CA GLY A 326 3.92 21.15 -10.19
C GLY A 326 4.01 19.79 -9.51
N GLY A 327 4.45 18.78 -10.26
CA GLY A 327 4.53 17.41 -9.80
C GLY A 327 5.40 17.21 -8.52
N ALA A 328 6.47 17.99 -8.37
CA ALA A 328 7.31 17.96 -7.17
C ALA A 328 6.54 18.38 -5.91
N SER A 329 5.72 19.43 -6.02
CA SER A 329 4.88 19.94 -4.94
C SER A 329 3.81 18.94 -4.54
N LEU A 330 3.11 18.36 -5.51
CA LEU A 330 2.12 17.31 -5.27
C LEU A 330 2.77 16.07 -4.62
N ALA A 331 3.95 15.68 -5.10
CA ALA A 331 4.71 14.57 -4.50
C ALA A 331 5.07 14.86 -3.04
N ALA A 332 5.54 16.08 -2.72
CA ALA A 332 5.88 16.47 -1.34
C ALA A 332 4.64 16.42 -0.42
N VAL A 333 3.50 16.96 -0.87
CA VAL A 333 2.24 16.89 -0.10
C VAL A 333 1.79 15.43 0.07
N GLY A 334 1.87 14.61 -0.99
CA GLY A 334 1.58 13.18 -0.94
C GLY A 334 2.43 12.44 0.10
N VAL A 335 3.73 12.71 0.14
CA VAL A 335 4.68 12.12 1.12
C VAL A 335 4.33 12.54 2.55
N ILE A 336 4.10 13.84 2.78
CA ILE A 336 3.77 14.36 4.12
C ILE A 336 2.47 13.72 4.61
N LEU A 337 1.43 13.77 3.79
CA LEU A 337 0.12 13.25 4.16
C LEU A 337 0.17 11.73 4.38
N SER A 338 0.88 10.99 3.52
CA SER A 338 1.05 9.55 3.63
C SER A 338 1.73 9.12 4.94
N ASN A 339 2.71 9.88 5.41
CA ASN A 339 3.36 9.61 6.71
C ASN A 339 2.53 10.07 7.91
N LEU A 340 1.62 11.05 7.74
CA LEU A 340 0.74 11.52 8.81
C LEU A 340 -0.48 10.61 9.02
N VAL A 341 -1.15 10.19 7.92
CA VAL A 341 -2.42 9.46 8.00
C VAL A 341 -2.35 8.05 7.43
N SER A 342 -1.18 7.58 6.96
CA SER A 342 -0.93 6.35 6.20
C SER A 342 -1.29 6.47 4.71
N ASN A 343 -0.70 5.57 3.87
CA ASN A 343 -0.74 5.65 2.40
C ASN A 343 -2.16 5.60 1.83
N VAL A 344 -2.98 4.68 2.31
CA VAL A 344 -4.35 4.47 1.82
C VAL A 344 -5.27 5.63 2.16
N PRO A 345 -5.37 6.10 3.43
CA PRO A 345 -6.14 7.30 3.74
C PRO A 345 -5.69 8.53 2.96
N ALA A 346 -4.37 8.71 2.75
CA ALA A 346 -3.85 9.82 1.96
C ALA A 346 -4.42 9.81 0.53
N VAL A 347 -4.40 8.65 -0.14
CA VAL A 347 -4.96 8.50 -1.50
C VAL A 347 -6.46 8.75 -1.51
N LEU A 348 -7.21 8.24 -0.54
CA LEU A 348 -8.66 8.45 -0.44
C LEU A 348 -9.03 9.92 -0.24
N LEU A 349 -8.22 10.69 0.50
CA LEU A 349 -8.41 12.14 0.65
C LEU A 349 -8.19 12.89 -0.66
N PHE A 350 -7.24 12.44 -1.50
CA PHE A 350 -6.98 13.04 -2.80
C PHE A 350 -7.94 12.57 -3.91
N ARG A 351 -8.60 11.43 -3.74
CA ARG A 351 -9.47 10.83 -4.76
C ARG A 351 -10.50 11.79 -5.37
N PRO A 352 -11.28 12.56 -4.59
CA PRO A 352 -12.25 13.52 -5.13
C PRO A 352 -11.62 14.79 -5.69
N ILE A 353 -10.34 15.03 -5.41
CA ILE A 353 -9.62 16.27 -5.73
C ILE A 353 -8.89 16.15 -7.08
N ILE A 354 -8.19 15.04 -7.32
CA ILE A 354 -7.35 14.84 -8.51
C ILE A 354 -8.09 15.05 -9.84
N PRO A 355 -9.35 14.60 -10.03
CA PRO A 355 -10.07 14.84 -11.30
C PRO A 355 -10.27 16.32 -11.67
N GLN A 356 -10.07 17.22 -10.70
CA GLN A 356 -10.23 18.67 -10.90
C GLN A 356 -8.92 19.38 -11.29
N PHE A 357 -7.80 18.66 -11.37
CA PHE A 357 -6.50 19.23 -11.78
C PHE A 357 -6.43 19.38 -13.29
N ALA A 358 -5.54 20.25 -13.76
CA ALA A 358 -5.33 20.50 -15.18
C ALA A 358 -4.87 19.24 -15.94
N ASP A 359 -4.02 18.43 -15.32
CA ASP A 359 -3.61 17.10 -15.81
C ASP A 359 -3.88 16.03 -14.72
N PRO A 360 -5.08 15.46 -14.71
CA PRO A 360 -5.43 14.43 -13.73
C PRO A 360 -4.58 13.16 -13.86
N GLN A 361 -4.14 12.80 -15.08
CA GLN A 361 -3.35 11.59 -15.28
C GLN A 361 -1.97 11.69 -14.63
N SER A 362 -1.24 12.78 -14.91
CA SER A 362 0.06 13.04 -14.28
C SER A 362 -0.08 13.15 -12.75
N ALA A 363 -1.15 13.79 -12.28
CA ALA A 363 -1.43 13.90 -10.84
C ALA A 363 -1.68 12.54 -10.19
N TRP A 364 -2.45 11.64 -10.81
CA TRP A 364 -2.65 10.27 -10.32
C TRP A 364 -1.35 9.47 -10.26
N LEU A 365 -0.52 9.53 -11.30
CA LEU A 365 0.76 8.83 -11.34
C LEU A 365 1.72 9.38 -10.28
N THR A 366 1.76 10.70 -10.11
CA THR A 366 2.56 11.36 -9.06
C THR A 366 2.09 10.95 -7.67
N LEU A 367 0.78 10.89 -7.43
CA LEU A 367 0.21 10.44 -6.16
C LEU A 367 0.54 8.97 -5.88
N ALA A 368 0.38 8.09 -6.87
CA ALA A 368 0.73 6.67 -6.76
C ALA A 368 2.20 6.48 -6.39
N MET A 369 3.09 7.15 -7.09
CA MET A 369 4.53 7.12 -6.88
C MET A 369 4.89 7.67 -5.49
N SER A 370 4.44 8.88 -5.16
CA SER A 370 4.86 9.57 -3.95
C SER A 370 4.35 8.92 -2.68
N THR A 371 3.06 8.52 -2.63
CA THR A 371 2.49 7.85 -1.44
C THR A 371 3.08 6.47 -1.21
N THR A 372 3.44 5.75 -2.26
CA THR A 372 4.07 4.44 -2.13
C THR A 372 5.53 4.56 -1.67
N LEU A 373 6.33 5.44 -2.29
CA LEU A 373 7.72 5.69 -1.90
C LEU A 373 7.83 6.31 -0.50
N ALA A 374 6.85 7.12 -0.09
CA ALA A 374 6.74 7.67 1.26
C ALA A 374 6.76 6.60 2.35
N GLY A 375 6.26 5.39 2.05
CA GLY A 375 6.29 4.24 2.94
C GLY A 375 7.70 3.82 3.36
N ASN A 376 8.74 4.19 2.61
CA ASN A 376 10.12 3.90 2.94
C ASN A 376 10.76 4.92 3.89
N LEU A 377 10.13 6.08 4.14
CA LEU A 377 10.73 7.16 4.92
C LEU A 377 11.01 6.76 6.36
N THR A 378 10.05 6.09 6.98
CA THR A 378 10.14 5.65 8.37
C THR A 378 9.73 4.19 8.53
N LEU A 379 10.14 3.58 9.63
CA LEU A 379 9.70 2.22 10.00
C LEU A 379 8.16 2.13 10.11
N LEU A 380 7.51 3.20 10.52
CA LEU A 380 6.05 3.29 10.66
C LEU A 380 5.34 3.67 9.35
N GLY A 381 6.08 4.09 8.34
CA GLY A 381 5.55 4.62 7.08
C GLY A 381 4.82 3.60 6.21
N SER A 382 5.05 2.29 6.42
CA SER A 382 4.40 1.22 5.66
C SER A 382 4.05 0.04 6.56
N VAL A 383 2.92 -0.62 6.28
CA VAL A 383 2.53 -1.89 6.93
C VAL A 383 3.59 -2.96 6.67
N ALA A 384 4.13 -3.05 5.47
CA ALA A 384 5.22 -3.95 5.11
C ALA A 384 6.43 -3.82 6.06
N ASN A 385 6.85 -2.59 6.36
CA ASN A 385 7.97 -2.34 7.28
C ASN A 385 7.67 -2.85 8.71
N LEU A 386 6.43 -2.64 9.16
CA LEU A 386 5.99 -3.10 10.49
C LEU A 386 5.93 -4.63 10.57
N ILE A 387 5.42 -5.29 9.53
CA ILE A 387 5.41 -6.76 9.42
C ILE A 387 6.84 -7.29 9.52
N MET A 388 7.76 -6.73 8.73
CA MET A 388 9.18 -7.10 8.75
C MET A 388 9.78 -6.94 10.16
N ALA A 389 9.58 -5.79 10.79
CA ALA A 389 10.15 -5.50 12.10
C ALA A 389 9.60 -6.39 13.22
N GLU A 390 8.29 -6.67 13.21
CA GLU A 390 7.64 -7.53 14.20
C GLU A 390 8.10 -8.98 14.06
N MET A 391 8.11 -9.53 12.84
CA MET A 391 8.59 -10.89 12.57
C MET A 391 10.08 -11.06 12.89
N ALA A 392 10.89 -10.02 12.64
CA ALA A 392 12.30 -10.02 13.01
C ALA A 392 12.46 -10.03 14.53
N ARG A 393 11.66 -9.22 15.24
CA ARG A 393 11.66 -9.15 16.71
C ARG A 393 11.29 -10.49 17.35
N GLU A 394 10.30 -11.20 16.82
CA GLU A 394 9.91 -12.55 17.29
C GLU A 394 11.05 -13.56 17.18
N ARG A 395 12.01 -13.33 16.26
CA ARG A 395 13.20 -14.17 16.08
C ARG A 395 14.48 -13.58 16.70
N GLY A 396 14.34 -12.61 17.61
CA GLY A 396 15.44 -12.02 18.36
C GLY A 396 16.25 -10.96 17.58
N VAL A 397 15.78 -10.52 16.39
CA VAL A 397 16.42 -9.46 15.63
C VAL A 397 15.64 -8.16 15.79
N HIS A 398 16.25 -7.16 16.41
CA HIS A 398 15.63 -5.87 16.67
C HIS A 398 16.06 -4.82 15.65
N VAL A 399 15.17 -4.46 14.74
CA VAL A 399 15.34 -3.33 13.81
C VAL A 399 14.82 -2.07 14.51
N SER A 400 15.73 -1.28 15.08
CA SER A 400 15.32 -0.03 15.76
C SER A 400 14.86 1.03 14.76
N PHE A 401 14.03 1.97 15.23
CA PHE A 401 13.57 3.10 14.42
C PHE A 401 14.75 3.91 13.83
N GLY A 402 15.75 4.23 14.67
CA GLY A 402 16.94 4.95 14.22
C GLY A 402 17.79 4.18 13.23
N GLU A 403 17.88 2.85 13.37
CA GLU A 403 18.62 2.00 12.43
C GLU A 403 17.94 1.99 11.05
N TYR A 404 16.60 1.88 11.04
CA TYR A 404 15.84 1.96 9.80
C TYR A 404 16.03 3.31 9.09
N LEU A 405 16.00 4.43 9.82
CA LEU A 405 16.12 5.77 9.24
C LEU A 405 17.46 6.00 8.51
N LYS A 406 18.55 5.34 8.91
CA LYS A 406 19.86 5.48 8.25
C LYS A 406 19.79 5.16 6.75
N ALA A 407 19.00 4.20 6.37
CA ALA A 407 18.80 3.81 4.98
C ALA A 407 17.46 4.29 4.42
N GLY A 408 16.39 4.26 5.19
CA GLY A 408 15.04 4.62 4.76
C GLY A 408 14.94 6.06 4.26
N VAL A 409 15.51 7.01 5.00
CA VAL A 409 15.50 8.44 4.59
C VAL A 409 16.22 8.66 3.27
N PRO A 410 17.50 8.30 3.08
CA PRO A 410 18.17 8.52 1.80
C PRO A 410 17.54 7.73 0.65
N ILE A 411 17.04 6.51 0.88
CA ILE A 411 16.31 5.73 -0.14
C ILE A 411 15.08 6.52 -0.59
N THR A 412 14.27 7.01 0.36
CA THR A 412 13.05 7.76 0.02
C THR A 412 13.35 9.03 -0.74
N LEU A 413 14.31 9.83 -0.29
CA LEU A 413 14.64 11.09 -0.95
C LEU A 413 15.16 10.87 -2.37
N VAL A 414 16.06 9.91 -2.56
CA VAL A 414 16.62 9.60 -3.89
C VAL A 414 15.56 9.03 -4.82
N THR A 415 14.74 8.08 -4.35
CA THR A 415 13.70 7.47 -5.20
C THR A 415 12.59 8.46 -5.55
N LEU A 416 12.21 9.37 -4.65
CA LEU A 416 11.30 10.47 -4.95
C LEU A 416 11.89 11.44 -5.98
N ALA A 417 13.15 11.82 -5.83
CA ALA A 417 13.81 12.68 -6.82
C ALA A 417 13.85 12.04 -8.21
N ILE A 418 14.17 10.74 -8.30
CA ILE A 418 14.12 9.97 -9.53
C ILE A 418 12.70 9.99 -10.11
N GLY A 419 11.69 9.71 -9.29
CA GLY A 419 10.31 9.64 -9.74
C GLY A 419 9.76 10.99 -10.23
N VAL A 420 10.04 12.07 -9.50
CA VAL A 420 9.62 13.43 -9.89
C VAL A 420 10.32 13.86 -11.18
N ALA A 421 11.64 13.63 -11.28
CA ALA A 421 12.39 13.94 -12.50
C ALA A 421 11.89 13.14 -13.71
N TRP A 422 11.64 11.84 -13.53
CA TRP A 422 11.13 10.97 -14.60
C TRP A 422 9.74 11.39 -15.06
N LEU A 423 8.78 11.56 -14.14
CA LEU A 423 7.42 11.96 -14.50
C LEU A 423 7.39 13.37 -15.10
N GLY A 424 8.27 14.28 -14.69
CA GLY A 424 8.41 15.59 -15.30
C GLY A 424 8.99 15.60 -16.72
N MET A 425 9.66 14.49 -17.13
CA MET A 425 10.19 14.34 -18.50
C MET A 425 9.21 13.66 -19.46
N VAL A 426 8.33 12.79 -18.94
CA VAL A 426 7.46 11.93 -19.78
C VAL A 426 5.97 12.26 -19.65
N GLY A 427 5.61 13.16 -18.73
CA GLY A 427 4.25 13.61 -18.43
C GLY A 427 3.82 14.85 -19.19
#